data_0f70c4dad8495ee7d8e3736515e87450
#
_entry.id   0f70c4dad8495ee7d8e3736515e87450
#
_cell.length_a   1.000
_cell.length_b   1.000
_cell.length_c   1.000
_cell.angle_alpha   90.00
_cell.angle_beta   90.00
_cell.angle_gamma   90.00
#
_symmetry.space_group_name_H-M   'P 1'
#
loop_
_entity.id
_entity.type
_entity.pdbx_description
1 polymer ?
#
loop_
_entity_poly.entity_id
_entity_poly.type
_entity_poly.pdbx_seq_one_letter_code
_entity_poly.pdbx_strand_id
1 'polypeptide(L)'
;MNKNTWLIPFFIVAINAIVIIIRWTSLPELLPAHYDLQGNAGGTMPRKMLLLYLLMSTAVFLMSFLIGRMKQNIQASMLILASGICLVLLASTMVTLTSGSMPIFMIAEPVILLATVIGFVFCAVKFRK
;
A
#
# COMPACT_ATOMS: atom_id res chain seq x y z
N MET A 1 2.77 21.59 8.47
CA MET A 1 1.83 20.45 8.30
C MET A 1 1.63 19.77 9.65
N ASN A 2 0.40 19.39 9.97
CA ASN A 2 0.05 18.80 11.26
C ASN A 2 0.67 17.40 11.39
N LYS A 3 1.22 17.08 12.58
CA LYS A 3 1.79 15.76 12.86
C LYS A 3 0.75 14.65 12.72
N ASN A 4 -0.52 14.97 12.97
CA ASN A 4 -1.59 13.97 12.92
C ASN A 4 -1.86 13.44 11.51
N THR A 5 -1.41 14.14 10.46
CA THR A 5 -1.59 13.66 9.09
C THR A 5 -0.83 12.37 8.82
N TRP A 6 0.26 12.11 9.56
CA TRP A 6 1.03 10.87 9.42
C TRP A 6 0.32 9.66 10.01
N LEU A 7 -0.77 9.89 10.74
CA LEU A 7 -1.63 8.78 11.18
C LEU A 7 -2.33 8.08 9.99
N ILE A 8 -2.51 8.78 8.87
CA ILE A 8 -3.15 8.20 7.68
C ILE A 8 -2.39 6.97 7.17
N PRO A 9 -1.11 7.09 6.77
CA PRO A 9 -0.37 5.90 6.34
C PRO A 9 -0.13 4.91 7.48
N PHE A 10 0.00 5.40 8.72
CA PHE A 10 0.14 4.51 9.88
C PHE A 10 -1.07 3.59 10.02
N PHE A 11 -2.29 4.13 9.94
CA PHE A 11 -3.50 3.31 10.03
C PHE A 11 -3.64 2.36 8.84
N ILE A 12 -3.21 2.77 7.66
CA ILE A 12 -3.24 1.90 6.48
C ILE A 12 -2.34 0.68 6.72
N VAL A 13 -1.13 0.88 7.22
CA VAL A 13 -0.21 -0.21 7.55
C VAL A 13 -0.79 -1.08 8.65
N ALA A 14 -1.39 -0.48 9.68
CA ALA A 14 -1.99 -1.21 10.79
C ALA A 14 -3.16 -2.10 10.31
N ILE A 15 -4.01 -1.59 9.44
CA ILE A 15 -5.12 -2.35 8.86
C ILE A 15 -4.58 -3.54 8.06
N ASN A 16 -3.54 -3.32 7.26
CA ASN A 16 -2.90 -4.38 6.49
C ASN A 16 -2.39 -5.49 7.42
N ALA A 17 -1.70 -5.11 8.51
CA ALA A 17 -1.18 -6.07 9.49
C ALA A 17 -2.32 -6.86 10.16
N ILE A 18 -3.37 -6.17 10.58
CA ILE A 18 -4.50 -6.80 11.27
C ILE A 18 -5.19 -7.81 10.35
N VAL A 19 -5.45 -7.43 9.11
CA VAL A 19 -6.11 -8.31 8.13
C VAL A 19 -5.28 -9.56 7.89
N ILE A 20 -3.97 -9.42 7.72
CA ILE A 20 -3.07 -10.56 7.50
C ILE A 20 -3.07 -11.47 8.72
N ILE A 21 -2.97 -10.92 9.92
CA ILE A 21 -2.94 -11.71 11.16
C ILE A 21 -4.24 -12.49 11.34
N ILE A 22 -5.38 -11.83 11.15
CA ILE A 22 -6.69 -12.49 11.35
C ILE A 22 -6.88 -13.65 10.36
N ARG A 23 -6.42 -13.48 9.13
CA ARG A 23 -6.62 -14.47 8.07
C ARG A 23 -5.50 -15.49 7.95
N TRP A 24 -4.41 -15.32 8.71
CA TRP A 24 -3.19 -16.13 8.53
C TRP A 24 -3.45 -17.63 8.60
N THR A 25 -4.18 -18.08 9.61
CA THR A 25 -4.44 -19.51 9.83
C THR A 25 -5.40 -20.11 8.81
N SER A 26 -6.22 -19.27 8.16
CA SER A 26 -7.18 -19.74 7.16
C SER A 26 -6.61 -19.72 5.74
N LEU A 27 -5.39 -19.17 5.56
CA LEU A 27 -4.77 -19.08 4.25
C LEU A 27 -4.02 -20.37 3.90
N PRO A 28 -4.10 -20.86 2.65
CA PRO A 28 -3.25 -21.96 2.21
C PRO A 28 -1.79 -21.55 2.19
N GLU A 29 -0.89 -22.54 2.22
CA GLU A 29 0.53 -22.27 2.19
C GLU A 29 0.98 -21.60 0.89
N LEU A 30 0.34 -21.96 -0.23
CA LEU A 30 0.58 -21.34 -1.53
C LEU A 30 -0.63 -20.54 -1.94
N LEU A 31 -0.40 -19.30 -2.37
CA LEU A 31 -1.42 -18.37 -2.82
C LEU A 31 -1.20 -18.04 -4.29
N PRO A 32 -2.27 -17.68 -5.03
CA PRO A 32 -2.09 -17.13 -6.37
C PRO A 32 -1.28 -15.82 -6.30
N ALA A 33 -0.30 -15.69 -7.21
CA ALA A 33 0.57 -14.52 -7.21
C ALA A 33 -0.12 -13.28 -7.77
N HIS A 34 -1.03 -13.47 -8.71
CA HIS A 34 -1.79 -12.38 -9.31
C HIS A 34 -3.08 -12.92 -9.93
N TYR A 35 -3.99 -12.01 -10.26
CA TYR A 35 -5.26 -12.33 -10.90
C TYR A 35 -5.47 -11.42 -12.10
N ASP A 36 -6.15 -11.92 -13.13
CA ASP A 36 -6.60 -11.07 -14.22
C ASP A 36 -7.95 -10.41 -13.86
N LEU A 37 -8.48 -9.57 -14.76
CA LEU A 37 -9.74 -8.87 -14.49
C LEU A 37 -10.94 -9.82 -14.43
N GLN A 38 -10.82 -11.03 -14.96
CA GLN A 38 -11.87 -12.04 -14.89
C GLN A 38 -11.75 -12.89 -13.62
N GLY A 39 -10.73 -12.63 -12.79
CA GLY A 39 -10.52 -13.36 -11.56
C GLY A 39 -9.71 -14.65 -11.71
N ASN A 40 -9.12 -14.91 -12.88
CA ASN A 40 -8.29 -16.09 -13.11
C ASN A 40 -6.92 -15.90 -12.47
N ALA A 41 -6.49 -16.91 -11.72
CA ALA A 41 -5.21 -16.87 -11.02
C ALA A 41 -4.05 -17.14 -12.00
N GLY A 42 -2.96 -16.39 -11.82
CA GLY A 42 -1.73 -16.59 -12.57
C GLY A 42 -0.56 -16.75 -11.63
N GLY A 43 0.18 -17.89 -11.75
CA GLY A 43 1.31 -18.17 -10.89
C GLY A 43 0.93 -18.48 -9.45
N THR A 44 1.93 -18.79 -8.63
CA THR A 44 1.73 -19.03 -7.19
C THR A 44 2.83 -18.35 -6.40
N MET A 45 2.53 -18.03 -5.14
CA MET A 45 3.51 -17.49 -4.20
C MET A 45 3.25 -18.07 -2.80
N PRO A 46 4.28 -18.20 -1.95
CA PRO A 46 4.06 -18.58 -0.56
C PRO A 46 3.25 -17.50 0.18
N ARG A 47 2.43 -17.90 1.15
CA ARG A 47 1.68 -16.92 1.96
C ARG A 47 2.61 -15.93 2.69
N LYS A 48 3.87 -16.30 2.89
CA LYS A 48 4.88 -15.41 3.48
C LYS A 48 5.07 -14.12 2.69
N MET A 49 4.71 -14.10 1.42
CA MET A 49 4.79 -12.88 0.60
C MET A 49 3.87 -11.79 1.11
N LEU A 50 2.78 -12.13 1.82
CA LEU A 50 1.94 -11.13 2.48
C LEU A 50 2.70 -10.41 3.58
N LEU A 51 3.57 -11.13 4.30
CA LEU A 51 4.45 -10.51 5.29
C LEU A 51 5.46 -9.58 4.62
N LEU A 52 5.92 -9.93 3.42
CA LEU A 52 6.79 -9.06 2.64
C LEU A 52 6.07 -7.76 2.25
N TYR A 53 4.80 -7.84 1.85
CA TYR A 53 3.99 -6.65 1.56
C TYR A 53 3.89 -5.75 2.78
N LEU A 54 3.65 -6.35 3.95
CA LEU A 54 3.58 -5.60 5.20
C LEU A 54 4.93 -4.95 5.55
N LEU A 55 6.02 -5.68 5.36
CA LEU A 55 7.36 -5.16 5.60
C LEU A 55 7.66 -3.98 4.66
N MET A 56 7.30 -4.09 3.38
CA MET A 56 7.48 -3.03 2.42
C MET A 56 6.64 -1.79 2.77
N SER A 57 5.39 -1.98 3.21
CA SER A 57 4.53 -0.89 3.67
C SER A 57 5.16 -0.15 4.84
N THR A 58 5.66 -0.90 5.82
CA THR A 58 6.31 -0.33 7.00
C THR A 58 7.57 0.43 6.62
N ALA A 59 8.39 -0.14 5.73
CA ALA A 59 9.62 0.50 5.28
C ALA A 59 9.31 1.81 4.54
N VAL A 60 8.35 1.81 3.64
CA VAL A 60 7.94 3.01 2.90
C VAL A 60 7.43 4.08 3.86
N PHE A 61 6.61 3.69 4.83
CA PHE A 61 6.08 4.62 5.83
C PHE A 61 7.21 5.27 6.63
N LEU A 62 8.12 4.45 7.18
CA LEU A 62 9.20 4.95 8.03
C LEU A 62 10.16 5.85 7.24
N MET A 63 10.56 5.44 6.05
CA MET A 63 11.47 6.24 5.23
C MET A 63 10.83 7.55 4.81
N SER A 64 9.58 7.53 4.39
CA SER A 64 8.86 8.74 3.99
C SER A 64 8.68 9.69 5.17
N PHE A 65 8.38 9.15 6.35
CA PHE A 65 8.24 9.94 7.57
C PHE A 65 9.55 10.63 7.93
N LEU A 66 10.66 9.89 7.91
CA LEU A 66 11.97 10.43 8.25
C LEU A 66 12.42 11.50 7.25
N ILE A 67 12.25 11.22 5.95
CA ILE A 67 12.60 12.19 4.91
C ILE A 67 11.73 13.45 5.03
N GLY A 68 10.43 13.28 5.29
CA GLY A 68 9.53 14.40 5.48
C GLY A 68 9.88 15.27 6.67
N ARG A 69 10.40 14.65 7.73
CA ARG A 69 10.87 15.41 8.91
C ARG A 69 12.16 16.16 8.63
N MET A 70 13.04 15.58 7.82
CA MET A 70 14.32 16.20 7.48
C MET A 70 14.17 17.33 6.48
N LYS A 71 13.24 17.18 5.53
CA LYS A 71 13.02 18.15 4.46
C LYS A 71 11.56 18.56 4.42
N GLN A 72 11.23 19.62 5.15
CA GLN A 72 9.84 20.04 5.31
C GLN A 72 9.20 20.53 3.99
N ASN A 73 10.00 20.99 3.06
CA ASN A 73 9.47 21.44 1.76
C ASN A 73 8.90 20.30 0.90
N ILE A 74 9.25 19.05 1.20
CA ILE A 74 8.71 17.88 0.50
C ILE A 74 7.87 16.99 1.41
N GLN A 75 7.51 17.48 2.60
CA GLN A 75 6.76 16.68 3.57
C GLN A 75 5.40 16.23 3.03
N ALA A 76 4.68 17.12 2.36
CA ALA A 76 3.39 16.76 1.76
C ALA A 76 3.54 15.71 0.66
N SER A 77 4.58 15.82 -0.17
CA SER A 77 4.88 14.82 -1.20
C SER A 77 5.18 13.46 -0.59
N MET A 78 5.98 13.44 0.48
CA MET A 78 6.31 12.19 1.16
C MET A 78 5.09 11.56 1.81
N LEU A 79 4.21 12.37 2.38
CA LEU A 79 2.95 11.87 2.96
C LEU A 79 2.07 11.21 1.90
N ILE A 80 1.93 11.84 0.74
CA ILE A 80 1.15 11.30 -0.37
C ILE A 80 1.78 10.00 -0.86
N LEU A 81 3.09 9.97 -1.02
CA LEU A 81 3.81 8.78 -1.45
C LEU A 81 3.60 7.62 -0.48
N ALA A 82 3.78 7.87 0.80
CA ALA A 82 3.60 6.83 1.82
C ALA A 82 2.17 6.30 1.83
N SER A 83 1.19 7.21 1.85
CA SER A 83 -0.23 6.82 1.89
C SER A 83 -0.62 6.03 0.65
N GLY A 84 -0.22 6.49 -0.53
CA GLY A 84 -0.57 5.84 -1.79
C GLY A 84 0.04 4.45 -1.93
N ILE A 85 1.34 4.31 -1.64
CA ILE A 85 2.01 3.02 -1.76
C ILE A 85 1.47 2.04 -0.70
N CYS A 86 1.22 2.50 0.52
CA CYS A 86 0.62 1.65 1.54
C CYS A 86 -0.78 1.19 1.13
N LEU A 87 -1.58 2.06 0.50
CA LEU A 87 -2.90 1.68 -0.01
C LEU A 87 -2.80 0.65 -1.15
N VAL A 88 -1.83 0.80 -2.06
CA VAL A 88 -1.62 -0.17 -3.14
C VAL A 88 -1.27 -1.54 -2.54
N LEU A 89 -0.38 -1.58 -1.56
CA LEU A 89 0.00 -2.83 -0.90
C LEU A 89 -1.17 -3.44 -0.13
N LEU A 90 -2.00 -2.62 0.51
CA LEU A 90 -3.22 -3.10 1.16
C LEU A 90 -4.20 -3.67 0.14
N ALA A 91 -4.39 -3.00 -1.00
CA ALA A 91 -5.25 -3.51 -2.05
C ALA A 91 -4.74 -4.84 -2.61
N SER A 92 -3.42 -4.98 -2.79
CA SER A 92 -2.80 -6.23 -3.21
C SER A 92 -3.08 -7.35 -2.21
N THR A 93 -2.97 -7.06 -0.92
CA THR A 93 -3.32 -8.01 0.15
C THR A 93 -4.79 -8.42 0.05
N MET A 94 -5.69 -7.45 -0.15
CA MET A 94 -7.12 -7.73 -0.25
C MET A 94 -7.46 -8.56 -1.47
N VAL A 95 -6.82 -8.31 -2.62
CA VAL A 95 -7.00 -9.14 -3.82
C VAL A 95 -6.64 -10.59 -3.50
N THR A 96 -5.51 -10.81 -2.85
CA THR A 96 -5.06 -12.15 -2.49
C THR A 96 -6.03 -12.82 -1.50
N LEU A 97 -6.47 -12.10 -0.47
CA LEU A 97 -7.34 -12.65 0.56
C LEU A 97 -8.74 -12.95 0.04
N THR A 98 -9.23 -12.20 -0.93
CA THR A 98 -10.55 -12.43 -1.53
C THR A 98 -10.49 -13.42 -2.71
N SER A 99 -9.30 -13.92 -3.02
CA SER A 99 -9.07 -14.85 -4.14
C SER A 99 -9.56 -14.28 -5.48
N GLY A 100 -9.43 -12.96 -5.64
CA GLY A 100 -9.84 -12.29 -6.88
C GLY A 100 -11.34 -12.18 -7.06
N SER A 101 -12.16 -12.51 -6.03
CA SER A 101 -13.61 -12.48 -6.13
C SER A 101 -14.18 -11.05 -6.13
N MET A 102 -13.38 -10.07 -5.72
CA MET A 102 -13.79 -8.65 -5.70
C MET A 102 -12.88 -7.86 -6.64
N PRO A 103 -13.26 -7.73 -7.93
CA PRO A 103 -12.40 -7.07 -8.92
C PRO A 103 -12.15 -5.59 -8.63
N ILE A 104 -12.96 -4.96 -7.75
CA ILE A 104 -12.75 -3.56 -7.39
C ILE A 104 -11.35 -3.32 -6.82
N PHE A 105 -10.79 -4.27 -6.08
CA PHE A 105 -9.44 -4.13 -5.52
C PHE A 105 -8.36 -4.17 -6.61
N MET A 106 -8.58 -4.97 -7.65
CA MET A 106 -7.65 -5.03 -8.78
C MET A 106 -7.67 -3.75 -9.60
N ILE A 107 -8.85 -3.16 -9.78
CA ILE A 107 -8.99 -1.89 -10.49
C ILE A 107 -8.45 -0.74 -9.63
N ALA A 108 -8.63 -0.81 -8.30
CA ALA A 108 -8.19 0.23 -7.40
C ALA A 108 -6.67 0.42 -7.40
N GLU A 109 -5.90 -0.66 -7.56
CA GLU A 109 -4.43 -0.58 -7.51
C GLU A 109 -3.84 0.42 -8.51
N PRO A 110 -4.10 0.30 -9.83
CA PRO A 110 -3.53 1.26 -10.78
C PRO A 110 -4.12 2.66 -10.61
N VAL A 111 -5.37 2.79 -10.20
CA VAL A 111 -5.99 4.09 -9.96
C VAL A 111 -5.31 4.80 -8.79
N ILE A 112 -5.09 4.08 -7.68
CA ILE A 112 -4.42 4.63 -6.50
C ILE A 112 -2.98 5.01 -6.87
N LEU A 113 -2.28 4.15 -7.60
CA LEU A 113 -0.91 4.41 -8.01
C LEU A 113 -0.81 5.66 -8.87
N LEU A 114 -1.70 5.80 -9.85
CA LEU A 114 -1.74 6.98 -10.72
C LEU A 114 -2.03 8.24 -9.92
N ALA A 115 -3.02 8.21 -9.04
CA ALA A 115 -3.36 9.34 -8.18
C ALA A 115 -2.18 9.71 -7.26
N THR A 116 -1.46 8.73 -6.75
CA THR A 116 -0.28 8.94 -5.92
C THR A 116 0.83 9.66 -6.69
N VAL A 117 1.12 9.22 -7.91
CA VAL A 117 2.14 9.84 -8.75
C VAL A 117 1.76 11.28 -9.06
N ILE A 118 0.53 11.53 -9.46
CA ILE A 118 0.03 12.88 -9.79
C ILE A 118 0.12 13.78 -8.56
N GLY A 119 -0.35 13.32 -7.41
CA GLY A 119 -0.32 14.09 -6.17
C GLY A 119 1.10 14.38 -5.70
N PHE A 120 2.00 13.39 -5.81
CA PHE A 120 3.40 13.56 -5.46
C PHE A 120 4.06 14.65 -6.32
N VAL A 121 3.89 14.57 -7.64
CA VAL A 121 4.45 15.55 -8.56
C VAL A 121 3.86 16.94 -8.31
N PHE A 122 2.54 17.02 -8.13
CA PHE A 122 1.88 18.30 -7.86
C PHE A 122 2.45 18.97 -6.61
N CYS A 123 2.55 18.22 -5.51
CA CYS A 123 3.07 18.76 -4.26
C CYS A 123 4.56 19.10 -4.37
N ALA A 124 5.33 18.28 -5.07
CA ALA A 124 6.76 18.55 -5.28
C ALA A 124 6.98 19.84 -6.05
N VAL A 125 6.14 20.13 -7.05
CA VAL A 125 6.23 21.37 -7.82
C VAL A 125 5.70 22.56 -7.00
N LYS A 126 4.55 22.40 -6.32
CA LYS A 126 3.91 23.50 -5.59
C LYS A 126 4.74 23.97 -4.40
N PHE A 127 5.34 23.04 -3.66
CA PHE A 127 6.09 23.36 -2.43
C PHE A 127 7.61 23.37 -2.64
N ARG A 128 8.04 23.36 -3.89
CA ARG A 128 9.46 23.42 -4.23
C ARG A 128 10.05 24.78 -3.85
N LYS A 129 11.14 24.75 -3.08
CA LYS A 129 11.90 25.96 -2.72
C LYS A 129 13.37 25.64 -2.55
#